data_6c1313cd94c67c26c8e90460d5459d99
#
_entry.id   6c1313cd94c67c26c8e90460d5459d99
#
_cell.length_a   1.000
_cell.length_b   1.000
_cell.length_c   1.000
_cell.angle_alpha   90.00
_cell.angle_beta   90.00
_cell.angle_gamma   90.00
#
_symmetry.space_group_name_H-M   'P 1'
#
loop_
_entity.id
_entity.type
_entity.pdbx_description
1 polymer ?
#
loop_
_entity_poly.entity_id
_entity_poly.type
_entity_poly.pdbx_seq_one_letter_code
_entity_poly.pdbx_strand_id
1 'polypeptide(L)'
;MLEINKIYNEDCLEGMKKIDDKSVDFIFTDLPFSTTQNSWDVLIPFELLWEQYERIIKDNGCIALWAQSPFDKKLACSNEKLYRYEWIIEKTKATGHLNAKKMPMKAHENVLIFYKKLPTYNPQMTEGHTPVHSYTKHTTDGNCYGATKIGISGGGSTQRYPRDVLRLKWDTQKSSLHQCQKPVEACEYFIKTYTNPGDLVLDSCAGSCTTAVAALNTGRNYICFEKDKDIFEVGNKRLVDYKGEKNDRERKIIRIY
;
A
#
# COMPACT_ATOMS: atom_id res chain seq x y z
N MET A 1 -19.52 13.71 -6.73
CA MET A 1 -18.64 12.51 -6.62
C MET A 1 -17.85 12.33 -7.91
N LEU A 2 -16.56 12.05 -7.82
CA LEU A 2 -15.76 11.68 -8.98
C LEU A 2 -16.15 10.29 -9.51
N GLU A 3 -15.93 10.07 -10.81
CA GLU A 3 -16.11 8.76 -11.43
C GLU A 3 -15.04 7.79 -10.92
N ILE A 4 -15.46 6.62 -10.41
CA ILE A 4 -14.53 5.57 -9.97
C ILE A 4 -13.89 4.84 -11.16
N ASN A 5 -12.80 4.13 -10.89
CA ASN A 5 -12.03 3.38 -11.89
C ASN A 5 -11.39 4.27 -12.97
N LYS A 6 -10.98 5.46 -12.54
CA LYS A 6 -10.41 6.50 -13.37
C LYS A 6 -9.16 7.13 -12.76
N ILE A 7 -8.24 7.59 -13.62
CA ILE A 7 -7.15 8.47 -13.28
C ILE A 7 -7.51 9.88 -13.71
N TYR A 8 -7.12 10.86 -12.89
CA TYR A 8 -7.32 12.28 -13.14
C TYR A 8 -5.97 12.98 -13.26
N ASN A 9 -5.77 13.74 -14.34
CA ASN A 9 -4.58 14.59 -14.50
C ASN A 9 -4.82 15.91 -13.79
N GLU A 10 -4.60 15.93 -12.49
CA GLU A 10 -4.72 17.13 -11.67
C GLU A 10 -3.93 17.03 -10.36
N ASP A 11 -3.75 18.15 -9.69
CA ASP A 11 -3.19 18.18 -8.34
C ASP A 11 -4.08 17.43 -7.36
N CYS A 12 -3.49 16.53 -6.57
CA CYS A 12 -4.25 15.66 -5.68
C CYS A 12 -5.03 16.42 -4.60
N LEU A 13 -4.51 17.55 -4.10
CA LEU A 13 -5.22 18.37 -3.11
C LEU A 13 -6.51 18.96 -3.69
N GLU A 14 -6.47 19.39 -4.96
CA GLU A 14 -7.66 19.90 -5.66
C GLU A 14 -8.62 18.75 -6.04
N GLY A 15 -8.08 17.62 -6.50
CA GLY A 15 -8.86 16.45 -6.86
C GLY A 15 -9.59 15.84 -5.67
N MET A 16 -8.92 15.71 -4.53
CA MET A 16 -9.52 15.16 -3.33
C MET A 16 -10.69 15.99 -2.79
N LYS A 17 -10.72 17.31 -2.99
CA LYS A 17 -11.87 18.16 -2.62
C LYS A 17 -13.19 17.72 -3.29
N LYS A 18 -13.12 17.01 -4.41
CA LYS A 18 -14.26 16.51 -5.19
C LYS A 18 -14.73 15.11 -4.74
N ILE A 19 -14.00 14.48 -3.82
CA ILE A 19 -14.34 13.19 -3.23
C ILE A 19 -15.24 13.43 -2.02
N ASP A 20 -16.30 12.63 -1.88
CA ASP A 20 -17.24 12.74 -0.76
C ASP A 20 -16.57 12.34 0.56
N ASP A 21 -17.04 12.93 1.65
CA ASP A 21 -16.57 12.60 3.00
C ASP A 21 -16.80 11.11 3.30
N LYS A 22 -15.84 10.48 3.97
CA LYS A 22 -15.94 9.09 4.46
C LYS A 22 -16.38 8.09 3.38
N SER A 23 -15.90 8.28 2.14
CA SER A 23 -16.24 7.41 0.99
C SER A 23 -15.13 6.45 0.60
N VAL A 24 -13.88 6.71 0.98
CA VAL A 24 -12.70 5.92 0.63
C VAL A 24 -12.44 4.86 1.69
N ASP A 25 -12.23 3.60 1.27
CA ASP A 25 -11.92 2.48 2.17
C ASP A 25 -10.42 2.40 2.50
N PHE A 26 -9.58 2.69 1.51
CA PHE A 26 -8.13 2.57 1.63
C PHE A 26 -7.41 3.65 0.83
N ILE A 27 -6.50 4.37 1.47
CA ILE A 27 -5.56 5.27 0.80
C ILE A 27 -4.21 4.56 0.74
N PHE A 28 -3.69 4.38 -0.47
CA PHE A 28 -2.40 3.72 -0.68
C PHE A 28 -1.56 4.48 -1.70
N THR A 29 -0.57 5.18 -1.23
CA THR A 29 0.15 6.20 -2.01
C THR A 29 1.64 6.17 -1.75
N ASP A 30 2.42 6.41 -2.82
CA ASP A 30 3.84 6.73 -2.78
C ASP A 30 4.01 8.25 -2.94
N LEU A 31 4.07 8.96 -1.82
CA LEU A 31 4.21 10.43 -1.81
C LEU A 31 5.58 10.85 -2.37
N PRO A 32 5.72 12.07 -2.93
CA PRO A 32 7.04 12.61 -3.24
C PRO A 32 7.82 12.89 -1.94
N PHE A 33 9.07 12.40 -1.88
CA PHE A 33 9.91 12.47 -0.67
C PHE A 33 10.75 13.73 -0.58
N SER A 34 10.81 14.52 -1.68
CA SER A 34 11.73 15.68 -1.83
C SER A 34 13.19 15.28 -1.57
N THR A 35 13.60 14.14 -2.11
CA THR A 35 14.96 13.57 -1.95
C THR A 35 15.73 13.48 -3.27
N THR A 36 15.08 13.79 -4.38
CA THR A 36 15.67 13.78 -5.72
C THR A 36 15.67 15.19 -6.34
N GLN A 37 16.34 15.37 -7.47
CA GLN A 37 16.36 16.63 -8.22
C GLN A 37 15.25 16.70 -9.30
N ASN A 38 14.33 15.73 -9.31
CA ASN A 38 13.23 15.71 -10.25
C ASN A 38 12.21 16.82 -9.92
N SER A 39 11.69 17.50 -10.93
CA SER A 39 10.73 18.60 -10.76
C SER A 39 9.42 18.17 -10.10
N TRP A 40 9.04 16.92 -10.23
CA TRP A 40 7.84 16.35 -9.61
C TRP A 40 8.05 15.93 -8.14
N ASP A 41 9.30 15.78 -7.65
CA ASP A 41 9.60 15.36 -6.28
C ASP A 41 9.53 16.54 -5.30
N VAL A 42 8.36 17.16 -5.21
CA VAL A 42 8.05 18.29 -4.33
C VAL A 42 7.17 17.82 -3.19
N LEU A 43 7.60 18.08 -1.95
CA LEU A 43 6.86 17.71 -0.76
C LEU A 43 5.46 18.35 -0.75
N ILE A 44 4.44 17.52 -0.59
CA ILE A 44 3.06 17.97 -0.38
C ILE A 44 2.94 18.47 1.07
N PRO A 45 2.39 19.67 1.34
CA PRO A 45 2.20 20.16 2.70
C PRO A 45 1.35 19.21 3.53
N PHE A 46 1.91 18.71 4.63
CA PHE A 46 1.26 17.65 5.43
C PHE A 46 -0.06 18.10 6.01
N GLU A 47 -0.20 19.34 6.44
CA GLU A 47 -1.45 19.87 7.01
C GLU A 47 -2.60 19.75 6.00
N LEU A 48 -2.37 20.18 4.75
CA LEU A 48 -3.38 20.12 3.68
C LEU A 48 -3.65 18.67 3.26
N LEU A 49 -2.61 17.83 3.23
CA LEU A 49 -2.75 16.41 2.91
C LEU A 49 -3.62 15.69 3.94
N TRP A 50 -3.32 15.86 5.24
CA TRP A 50 -4.05 15.22 6.31
C TRP A 50 -5.48 15.74 6.44
N GLU A 51 -5.72 17.03 6.19
CA GLU A 51 -7.08 17.58 6.13
C GLU A 51 -7.95 16.79 5.15
N GLN A 52 -7.44 16.55 3.93
CA GLN A 52 -8.18 15.80 2.92
C GLN A 52 -8.25 14.31 3.25
N TYR A 53 -7.15 13.68 3.62
CA TYR A 53 -7.14 12.26 3.95
C TYR A 53 -8.08 11.92 5.10
N GLU A 54 -8.07 12.70 6.18
CA GLU A 54 -8.96 12.49 7.32
C GLU A 54 -10.44 12.74 7.00
N ARG A 55 -10.73 13.63 6.06
CA ARG A 55 -12.08 13.90 5.62
C ARG A 55 -12.68 12.75 4.79
N ILE A 56 -11.92 12.29 3.79
CA ILE A 56 -12.42 11.32 2.80
C ILE A 56 -12.34 9.86 3.25
N ILE A 57 -11.40 9.52 4.15
CA ILE A 57 -11.26 8.15 4.63
C ILE A 57 -12.42 7.76 5.55
N LYS A 58 -12.98 6.56 5.40
CA LYS A 58 -13.97 6.00 6.30
C LYS A 58 -13.40 5.87 7.73
N ASP A 59 -14.26 5.85 8.73
CA ASP A 59 -13.83 5.73 10.13
C ASP A 59 -13.03 4.46 10.42
N ASN A 60 -13.36 3.37 9.72
CA ASN A 60 -12.67 2.09 9.74
C ASN A 60 -11.81 1.86 8.48
N GLY A 61 -11.49 2.91 7.75
CA GLY A 61 -10.56 2.86 6.63
C GLY A 61 -9.11 2.89 7.09
N CYS A 62 -8.21 2.51 6.20
CA CYS A 62 -6.77 2.49 6.44
C CYS A 62 -6.05 3.44 5.48
N ILE A 63 -5.02 4.11 5.97
CA ILE A 63 -4.10 4.91 5.16
C ILE A 63 -2.73 4.24 5.26
N ALA A 64 -2.16 3.84 4.13
CA ALA A 64 -0.86 3.21 4.03
C ALA A 64 0.02 4.01 3.07
N LEU A 65 1.12 4.54 3.57
CA LEU A 65 1.97 5.46 2.82
C LEU A 65 3.38 4.90 2.70
N TRP A 66 3.84 4.79 1.45
CA TRP A 66 5.23 4.45 1.18
C TRP A 66 6.16 5.53 1.70
N ALA A 67 7.27 5.11 2.27
CA ALA A 67 8.27 6.01 2.80
C ALA A 67 9.65 5.37 2.84
N GLN A 68 10.67 6.20 2.89
CA GLN A 68 12.06 5.81 3.09
C GLN A 68 12.76 6.84 3.97
N SER A 69 13.72 6.39 4.78
CA SER A 69 14.49 7.28 5.64
C SER A 69 15.25 8.37 4.83
N PRO A 70 15.21 9.65 5.27
CA PRO A 70 14.67 10.19 6.53
C PRO A 70 13.20 10.67 6.43
N PHE A 71 12.57 10.60 5.25
CA PHE A 71 11.20 11.07 5.03
C PHE A 71 10.18 10.33 5.91
N ASP A 72 10.36 9.02 6.10
CA ASP A 72 9.51 8.18 6.94
C ASP A 72 9.32 8.73 8.36
N LYS A 73 10.38 9.27 8.96
CA LYS A 73 10.33 9.85 10.32
C LYS A 73 9.48 11.13 10.34
N LYS A 74 9.66 12.01 9.33
CA LYS A 74 8.86 13.23 9.19
C LYS A 74 7.39 12.89 8.98
N LEU A 75 7.10 11.90 8.13
CA LEU A 75 5.74 11.46 7.81
C LEU A 75 5.06 10.83 9.04
N ALA A 76 5.75 9.98 9.80
CA ALA A 76 5.21 9.40 11.04
C ALA A 76 4.85 10.49 12.07
N CYS A 77 5.75 11.45 12.30
CA CYS A 77 5.52 12.56 13.22
C CYS A 77 4.48 13.57 12.72
N SER A 78 4.17 13.61 11.42
CA SER A 78 3.20 14.58 10.88
C SER A 78 1.76 14.28 11.30
N ASN A 79 1.45 13.04 11.73
CA ASN A 79 0.16 12.67 12.32
C ASN A 79 0.30 11.51 13.32
N GLU A 80 0.95 11.77 14.43
CA GLU A 80 1.16 10.79 15.51
C GLU A 80 -0.15 10.23 16.07
N LYS A 81 -1.22 11.02 16.02
CA LYS A 81 -2.55 10.60 16.48
C LYS A 81 -3.10 9.42 15.70
N LEU A 82 -2.85 9.36 14.40
CA LEU A 82 -3.32 8.29 13.51
C LEU A 82 -2.28 7.22 13.25
N TYR A 83 -0.98 7.52 13.42
CA TYR A 83 0.10 6.54 13.22
C TYR A 83 -0.04 5.33 14.15
N ARG A 84 0.18 4.13 13.61
CA ARG A 84 0.03 2.88 14.37
C ARG A 84 1.27 2.00 14.32
N TYR A 85 1.72 1.66 13.13
CA TYR A 85 2.88 0.78 12.91
C TYR A 85 3.36 0.93 11.45
N GLU A 86 4.45 0.23 11.15
CA GLU A 86 4.99 0.18 9.80
C GLU A 86 5.21 -1.26 9.33
N TRP A 87 5.20 -1.44 8.03
CA TRP A 87 5.71 -2.61 7.36
C TRP A 87 7.06 -2.28 6.74
N ILE A 88 8.00 -3.23 6.79
CA ILE A 88 9.31 -3.14 6.15
C ILE A 88 9.29 -3.99 4.90
N ILE A 89 9.53 -3.39 3.74
CA ILE A 89 9.61 -4.08 2.47
C ILE A 89 11.07 -4.30 2.14
N GLU A 90 11.55 -5.52 2.39
CA GLU A 90 12.92 -5.92 2.05
C GLU A 90 13.07 -6.06 0.54
N LYS A 91 14.00 -5.30 -0.04
CA LYS A 91 14.32 -5.34 -1.47
C LYS A 91 15.26 -6.50 -1.75
N THR A 92 15.05 -7.20 -2.85
CA THR A 92 15.99 -8.24 -3.32
C THR A 92 17.34 -7.66 -3.76
N LYS A 93 17.41 -6.37 -4.09
CA LYS A 93 18.64 -5.63 -4.38
C LYS A 93 18.67 -4.32 -3.61
N ALA A 94 19.72 -4.09 -2.86
CA ALA A 94 19.96 -2.82 -2.20
C ALA A 94 20.31 -1.73 -3.22
N THR A 95 19.95 -0.47 -2.88
CA THR A 95 20.24 0.73 -3.68
C THR A 95 21.22 1.64 -2.95
N GLY A 96 21.75 2.68 -3.63
CA GLY A 96 22.66 3.64 -3.01
C GLY A 96 24.13 3.25 -3.06
N HIS A 97 24.55 2.40 -4.02
CA HIS A 97 25.94 1.93 -4.17
C HIS A 97 26.97 3.05 -4.32
N LEU A 98 26.60 4.22 -4.87
CA LEU A 98 27.49 5.39 -4.96
C LEU A 98 27.95 5.90 -3.59
N ASN A 99 27.18 5.64 -2.55
CA ASN A 99 27.47 6.04 -1.17
C ASN A 99 27.92 4.87 -0.29
N ALA A 100 28.14 3.69 -0.83
CA ALA A 100 28.44 2.47 -0.06
C ALA A 100 29.73 2.54 0.80
N LYS A 101 30.66 3.45 0.44
CA LYS A 101 31.86 3.73 1.24
C LYS A 101 31.61 4.72 2.41
N LYS A 102 30.45 5.35 2.48
CA LYS A 102 30.12 6.39 3.48
C LYS A 102 28.97 5.98 4.41
N MET A 103 28.07 5.12 3.93
CA MET A 103 26.90 4.67 4.68
C MET A 103 26.41 3.31 4.15
N PRO A 104 25.61 2.56 4.93
CA PRO A 104 24.99 1.32 4.47
C PRO A 104 24.11 1.54 3.23
N MET A 105 24.10 0.55 2.35
CA MET A 105 23.17 0.54 1.21
C MET A 105 21.74 0.34 1.70
N LYS A 106 20.78 0.99 1.02
CA LYS A 106 19.36 0.93 1.36
C LYS A 106 18.75 -0.38 0.84
N ALA A 107 18.46 -1.31 1.75
CA ALA A 107 17.92 -2.64 1.44
C ALA A 107 16.41 -2.76 1.69
N HIS A 108 15.74 -1.71 2.16
CA HIS A 108 14.30 -1.73 2.43
C HIS A 108 13.63 -0.38 2.13
N GLU A 109 12.31 -0.42 2.07
CA GLU A 109 11.41 0.73 2.17
C GLU A 109 10.37 0.43 3.22
N ASN A 110 9.71 1.47 3.75
CA ASN A 110 8.69 1.33 4.77
C ASN A 110 7.32 1.63 4.15
N VAL A 111 6.27 1.01 4.71
CA VAL A 111 4.88 1.41 4.48
C VAL A 111 4.30 1.74 5.84
N LEU A 112 4.05 3.02 6.07
CA LEU A 112 3.52 3.54 7.33
C LEU A 112 2.00 3.41 7.37
N ILE A 113 1.44 2.89 8.46
CA ILE A 113 0.02 2.61 8.62
C ILE A 113 -0.61 3.59 9.59
N PHE A 114 -1.70 4.24 9.12
CA PHE A 114 -2.47 5.20 9.89
C PHE A 114 -3.96 4.85 9.83
N TYR A 115 -4.66 4.95 10.96
CA TYR A 115 -6.10 4.79 11.03
C TYR A 115 -6.71 5.39 12.31
N LYS A 116 -8.01 5.73 12.23
CA LYS A 116 -8.81 6.23 13.38
C LYS A 116 -9.29 5.10 14.27
N LYS A 117 -10.02 4.15 13.69
CA LYS A 117 -10.54 2.93 14.30
C LYS A 117 -9.93 1.72 13.62
N LEU A 118 -9.93 0.58 14.28
CA LEU A 118 -9.40 -0.66 13.71
C LEU A 118 -10.00 -0.89 12.32
N PRO A 119 -9.16 -0.95 11.27
CA PRO A 119 -9.63 -1.10 9.89
C PRO A 119 -9.96 -2.55 9.57
N THR A 120 -10.51 -2.77 8.37
CA THR A 120 -10.48 -4.10 7.75
C THR A 120 -9.05 -4.63 7.77
N TYR A 121 -8.86 -5.85 8.29
CA TYR A 121 -7.57 -6.51 8.31
C TYR A 121 -7.73 -7.98 7.92
N ASN A 122 -7.31 -8.33 6.72
CA ASN A 122 -7.33 -9.68 6.17
C ASN A 122 -5.89 -10.21 6.18
N PRO A 123 -5.43 -10.90 7.23
CA PRO A 123 -4.04 -11.36 7.31
C PRO A 123 -3.74 -12.34 6.17
N GLN A 124 -2.73 -12.03 5.36
CA GLN A 124 -2.27 -12.91 4.28
C GLN A 124 -1.42 -14.03 4.90
N MET A 125 -2.09 -15.12 5.31
CA MET A 125 -1.44 -16.26 5.99
C MET A 125 -0.44 -16.94 5.05
N THR A 126 0.68 -17.40 5.62
CA THR A 126 1.62 -18.28 4.92
C THR A 126 1.42 -19.72 5.35
N GLU A 127 1.64 -20.69 4.46
CA GLU A 127 1.36 -22.11 4.66
C GLU A 127 2.64 -22.96 4.54
N GLY A 128 2.53 -24.25 4.85
CA GLY A 128 3.63 -25.21 4.71
C GLY A 128 4.72 -25.12 5.78
N HIS A 129 4.45 -24.45 6.89
CA HIS A 129 5.38 -24.37 8.01
C HIS A 129 5.35 -25.65 8.86
N THR A 130 6.43 -25.88 9.62
CA THR A 130 6.44 -26.93 10.65
C THR A 130 5.26 -26.71 11.61
N PRO A 131 4.48 -27.78 11.93
CA PRO A 131 3.35 -27.68 12.84
C PRO A 131 3.73 -27.02 14.17
N VAL A 132 2.86 -26.13 14.65
CA VAL A 132 3.03 -25.55 16.00
C VAL A 132 2.91 -26.67 17.04
N HIS A 133 3.82 -26.69 18.00
CA HIS A 133 3.72 -27.59 19.14
C HIS A 133 2.40 -27.41 19.90
N SER A 134 1.83 -28.50 20.38
CA SER A 134 0.65 -28.43 21.25
C SER A 134 0.99 -27.65 22.52
N TYR A 135 0.10 -26.78 22.93
CA TYR A 135 0.25 -26.00 24.15
C TYR A 135 -1.09 -25.80 24.85
N THR A 136 -1.02 -25.64 26.18
CA THR A 136 -2.13 -25.14 26.99
C THR A 136 -1.61 -23.97 27.82
N LYS A 137 -2.28 -22.83 27.74
CA LYS A 137 -1.87 -21.61 28.47
C LYS A 137 -2.38 -21.69 29.90
N HIS A 138 -1.46 -21.81 30.86
CA HIS A 138 -1.76 -21.94 32.29
C HIS A 138 -1.63 -20.63 33.06
N THR A 139 -0.99 -19.59 32.47
CA THR A 139 -0.74 -18.31 33.14
C THR A 139 -1.25 -17.13 32.31
N THR A 140 -1.53 -16.01 32.97
CA THR A 140 -1.82 -14.75 32.28
C THR A 140 -0.52 -14.00 32.01
N ASP A 141 -0.47 -13.19 30.94
CA ASP A 141 0.66 -12.30 30.60
C ASP A 141 0.53 -10.93 31.28
N GLY A 142 -0.21 -10.86 32.40
CA GLY A 142 -0.81 -9.68 32.99
C GLY A 142 0.09 -8.47 33.22
N ASN A 143 1.40 -8.65 33.41
CA ASN A 143 2.29 -7.54 33.74
C ASN A 143 2.76 -6.72 32.53
N CYS A 144 2.80 -7.34 31.32
CA CYS A 144 3.27 -6.66 30.11
C CYS A 144 2.15 -6.45 29.08
N TYR A 145 1.22 -7.40 28.95
CA TYR A 145 0.22 -7.41 27.88
C TYR A 145 -1.23 -7.42 28.37
N GLY A 146 -1.45 -7.16 29.65
CA GLY A 146 -2.78 -7.24 30.26
C GLY A 146 -3.24 -8.67 30.56
N ALA A 147 -4.42 -8.79 31.15
CA ALA A 147 -4.99 -10.09 31.49
C ALA A 147 -5.40 -10.87 30.22
N THR A 148 -4.81 -12.02 30.02
CA THR A 148 -5.15 -12.93 28.91
C THR A 148 -5.90 -14.15 29.44
N LYS A 149 -6.77 -14.74 28.59
CA LYS A 149 -7.55 -15.95 28.98
C LYS A 149 -6.60 -17.12 29.29
N ILE A 150 -6.89 -17.82 30.39
CA ILE A 150 -6.23 -19.07 30.80
C ILE A 150 -6.99 -20.25 30.19
N GLY A 151 -6.33 -21.40 30.01
CA GLY A 151 -6.95 -22.63 29.54
C GLY A 151 -7.11 -22.71 28.00
N ILE A 152 -6.59 -21.71 27.26
CA ILE A 152 -6.57 -21.80 25.80
C ILE A 152 -5.54 -22.83 25.38
N SER A 153 -6.00 -23.83 24.63
CA SER A 153 -5.16 -24.87 24.04
C SER A 153 -5.09 -24.68 22.52
N GLY A 154 -3.97 -25.04 21.91
CA GLY A 154 -3.75 -24.97 20.48
C GLY A 154 -2.57 -25.84 20.06
N GLY A 155 -2.32 -25.90 18.77
CA GLY A 155 -1.22 -26.65 18.17
C GLY A 155 -1.57 -27.20 16.81
N GLY A 156 -0.60 -27.83 16.15
CA GLY A 156 -0.79 -28.51 14.86
C GLY A 156 -0.93 -27.62 13.64
N SER A 157 -1.11 -26.32 13.78
CA SER A 157 -1.23 -25.41 12.63
C SER A 157 0.07 -25.31 11.85
N THR A 158 -0.02 -25.45 10.53
CA THR A 158 1.06 -25.20 9.56
C THR A 158 0.99 -23.80 8.94
N GLN A 159 0.00 -23.02 9.31
CA GLN A 159 -0.16 -21.63 8.90
C GLN A 159 0.53 -20.68 9.89
N ARG A 160 0.99 -19.54 9.37
CA ARG A 160 1.55 -18.45 10.18
C ARG A 160 0.93 -17.12 9.76
N TYR A 161 0.68 -16.28 10.75
CA TYR A 161 0.34 -14.89 10.53
C TYR A 161 1.47 -14.15 9.81
N PRO A 162 1.17 -13.14 8.99
CA PRO A 162 2.20 -12.32 8.37
C PRO A 162 3.06 -11.64 9.42
N ARG A 163 4.32 -11.43 9.07
CA ARG A 163 5.27 -10.63 9.86
C ARG A 163 5.36 -9.26 9.20
N ASP A 164 5.74 -8.26 9.97
CA ASP A 164 5.92 -6.86 9.55
C ASP A 164 7.07 -6.64 8.55
N VAL A 165 7.89 -7.66 8.29
CA VAL A 165 8.92 -7.65 7.25
C VAL A 165 8.50 -8.55 6.09
N LEU A 166 8.29 -7.93 4.92
CA LEU A 166 7.93 -8.61 3.68
C LEU A 166 9.11 -8.57 2.70
N ARG A 167 9.48 -9.72 2.17
CA ARG A 167 10.49 -9.83 1.13
C ARG A 167 9.81 -9.99 -0.22
N LEU A 168 9.92 -8.97 -1.07
CA LEU A 168 9.27 -8.95 -2.38
C LEU A 168 10.30 -8.72 -3.48
N LYS A 169 10.05 -9.33 -4.64
CA LYS A 169 10.84 -9.04 -5.86
C LYS A 169 10.45 -7.67 -6.38
N TRP A 170 11.45 -6.88 -6.73
CA TRP A 170 11.26 -5.58 -7.33
C TRP A 170 11.20 -5.71 -8.85
N ASP A 171 10.07 -5.32 -9.48
CA ASP A 171 9.80 -5.55 -10.91
C ASP A 171 10.62 -4.68 -11.88
N THR A 172 11.35 -3.68 -11.38
CA THR A 172 12.07 -2.68 -12.18
C THR A 172 13.12 -3.23 -13.14
N GLN A 173 13.38 -4.54 -13.13
CA GLN A 173 14.41 -5.15 -13.97
C GLN A 173 13.92 -5.64 -15.34
N LYS A 174 12.61 -5.80 -15.55
CA LYS A 174 12.07 -6.38 -16.79
C LYS A 174 11.29 -5.40 -17.66
N SER A 175 10.64 -4.40 -17.08
CA SER A 175 9.91 -3.33 -17.79
C SER A 175 9.63 -2.18 -16.84
N SER A 176 10.57 -1.25 -16.68
CA SER A 176 10.32 -0.03 -15.92
C SER A 176 9.67 1.00 -16.82
N LEU A 177 8.39 1.26 -16.62
CA LEU A 177 7.68 2.38 -17.23
C LEU A 177 7.99 3.72 -16.53
N HIS A 178 8.43 3.64 -15.26
CA HIS A 178 8.85 4.79 -14.45
C HIS A 178 9.97 4.37 -13.50
N GLN A 179 10.93 5.26 -13.24
CA GLN A 179 12.13 4.96 -12.42
C GLN A 179 11.81 4.54 -10.99
N CYS A 180 10.68 5.04 -10.44
CA CYS A 180 10.23 4.77 -9.08
C CYS A 180 9.03 3.82 -9.01
N GLN A 181 8.81 2.99 -10.06
CA GLN A 181 7.67 2.06 -10.09
C GLN A 181 7.73 1.07 -8.93
N LYS A 182 6.65 1.01 -8.15
CA LYS A 182 6.48 0.01 -7.09
C LYS A 182 6.06 -1.34 -7.68
N PRO A 183 6.38 -2.48 -7.02
CA PRO A 183 5.93 -3.80 -7.46
C PRO A 183 4.42 -3.94 -7.38
N VAL A 184 3.79 -4.48 -8.42
CA VAL A 184 2.33 -4.76 -8.44
C VAL A 184 1.97 -5.74 -7.32
N GLU A 185 2.79 -6.77 -7.10
CA GLU A 185 2.61 -7.77 -6.04
C GLU A 185 2.53 -7.13 -4.64
N ALA A 186 3.37 -6.13 -4.36
CA ALA A 186 3.32 -5.41 -3.11
C ALA A 186 2.01 -4.62 -2.95
N CYS A 187 1.58 -3.92 -4.00
CA CYS A 187 0.32 -3.17 -3.98
C CYS A 187 -0.87 -4.11 -3.79
N GLU A 188 -0.91 -5.25 -4.47
CA GLU A 188 -1.95 -6.27 -4.30
C GLU A 188 -1.99 -6.82 -2.87
N TYR A 189 -0.82 -7.06 -2.26
CA TYR A 189 -0.72 -7.55 -0.89
C TYR A 189 -1.38 -6.57 0.09
N PHE A 190 -1.05 -5.28 0.03
CA PHE A 190 -1.62 -4.26 0.90
C PHE A 190 -3.11 -4.04 0.64
N ILE A 191 -3.53 -4.00 -0.62
CA ILE A 191 -4.94 -3.85 -1.00
C ILE A 191 -5.76 -5.02 -0.44
N LYS A 192 -5.32 -6.27 -0.60
CA LYS A 192 -6.00 -7.46 -0.04
C LYS A 192 -6.04 -7.42 1.48
N THR A 193 -4.96 -6.95 2.11
CA THR A 193 -4.85 -6.90 3.58
C THR A 193 -5.84 -5.92 4.20
N TYR A 194 -6.02 -4.74 3.59
CA TYR A 194 -6.78 -3.65 4.21
C TYR A 194 -8.14 -3.37 3.56
N THR A 195 -8.55 -4.17 2.57
CA THR A 195 -9.84 -4.00 1.87
C THR A 195 -10.50 -5.33 1.55
N ASN A 196 -11.81 -5.24 1.24
CA ASN A 196 -12.59 -6.32 0.65
C ASN A 196 -12.85 -6.06 -0.85
N PRO A 197 -13.20 -7.08 -1.66
CA PRO A 197 -13.63 -6.88 -3.04
C PRO A 197 -14.76 -5.84 -3.14
N GLY A 198 -14.64 -4.93 -4.11
CA GLY A 198 -15.60 -3.84 -4.31
C GLY A 198 -15.27 -2.53 -3.56
N ASP A 199 -14.38 -2.57 -2.56
CA ASP A 199 -13.95 -1.38 -1.82
C ASP A 199 -13.20 -0.38 -2.71
N LEU A 200 -13.18 0.89 -2.30
CA LEU A 200 -12.57 2.00 -3.02
C LEU A 200 -11.15 2.29 -2.50
N VAL A 201 -10.18 2.18 -3.38
CA VAL A 201 -8.77 2.52 -3.14
C VAL A 201 -8.44 3.88 -3.76
N LEU A 202 -7.83 4.76 -3.00
CA LEU A 202 -7.31 6.04 -3.48
C LEU A 202 -5.79 6.00 -3.56
N ASP A 203 -5.24 6.46 -4.70
CA ASP A 203 -3.83 6.80 -4.85
C ASP A 203 -3.70 8.28 -5.26
N SER A 204 -3.16 9.11 -4.39
CA SER A 204 -3.04 10.55 -4.62
C SER A 204 -1.83 10.95 -5.47
N CYS A 205 -0.88 10.03 -5.73
CA CYS A 205 0.33 10.25 -6.53
C CYS A 205 0.61 9.02 -7.39
N ALA A 206 -0.24 8.80 -8.40
CA ALA A 206 -0.36 7.52 -9.08
C ALA A 206 0.86 7.09 -9.89
N GLY A 207 1.69 8.03 -10.34
CA GLY A 207 2.84 7.72 -11.17
C GLY A 207 2.48 6.85 -12.37
N SER A 208 3.11 5.69 -12.47
CA SER A 208 2.82 4.68 -13.50
C SER A 208 1.56 3.84 -13.22
N CYS A 209 0.69 4.24 -12.29
CA CYS A 209 -0.60 3.61 -11.96
C CYS A 209 -0.53 2.17 -11.46
N THR A 210 0.51 1.83 -10.72
CA THR A 210 0.66 0.49 -10.17
C THR A 210 -0.45 0.13 -9.19
N THR A 211 -0.87 1.07 -8.34
CA THR A 211 -2.00 0.89 -7.41
C THR A 211 -3.30 0.61 -8.15
N ALA A 212 -3.59 1.30 -9.25
CA ALA A 212 -4.79 1.07 -10.05
C ALA A 212 -4.80 -0.32 -10.72
N VAL A 213 -3.65 -0.77 -11.25
CA VAL A 213 -3.49 -2.13 -11.79
C VAL A 213 -3.75 -3.16 -10.69
N ALA A 214 -3.16 -2.98 -9.51
CA ALA A 214 -3.33 -3.88 -8.37
C ALA A 214 -4.79 -3.91 -7.86
N ALA A 215 -5.49 -2.76 -7.86
CA ALA A 215 -6.91 -2.69 -7.53
C ALA A 215 -7.76 -3.50 -8.51
N LEU A 216 -7.52 -3.34 -9.82
CA LEU A 216 -8.19 -4.14 -10.86
C LEU A 216 -7.93 -5.65 -10.72
N ASN A 217 -6.69 -6.05 -10.40
CA ASN A 217 -6.33 -7.46 -10.20
C ASN A 217 -7.07 -8.10 -9.03
N THR A 218 -7.32 -7.30 -8.02
CA THR A 218 -7.90 -7.76 -6.75
C THR A 218 -9.41 -7.51 -6.65
N GLY A 219 -10.05 -6.99 -7.70
CA GLY A 219 -11.49 -6.72 -7.74
C GLY A 219 -11.92 -5.52 -6.88
N ARG A 220 -11.04 -4.54 -6.70
CA ARG A 220 -11.32 -3.28 -6.00
C ARG A 220 -11.52 -2.16 -7.00
N ASN A 221 -12.26 -1.12 -6.57
CA ASN A 221 -12.39 0.12 -7.30
C ASN A 221 -11.22 1.04 -6.97
N TYR A 222 -10.95 2.01 -7.84
CA TYR A 222 -9.89 2.99 -7.59
C TYR A 222 -10.27 4.39 -8.05
N ILE A 223 -9.65 5.40 -7.44
CA ILE A 223 -9.49 6.77 -7.90
C ILE A 223 -8.02 7.08 -7.79
N CYS A 224 -7.43 7.66 -8.83
CA CYS A 224 -6.01 8.01 -8.85
C CYS A 224 -5.83 9.43 -9.35
N PHE A 225 -4.85 10.15 -8.79
CA PHE A 225 -4.43 11.46 -9.25
C PHE A 225 -2.98 11.43 -9.70
N GLU A 226 -2.67 12.07 -10.81
CA GLU A 226 -1.32 12.33 -11.27
C GLU A 226 -1.26 13.74 -11.85
N LYS A 227 -0.39 14.57 -11.26
CA LYS A 227 -0.28 15.98 -11.63
C LYS A 227 0.53 16.18 -12.89
N ASP A 228 1.63 15.43 -13.04
CA ASP A 228 2.49 15.49 -14.21
C ASP A 228 1.78 14.86 -15.41
N LYS A 229 1.62 15.67 -16.48
CA LYS A 229 0.89 15.25 -17.67
C LYS A 229 1.57 14.10 -18.40
N ASP A 230 2.89 14.11 -18.52
CA ASP A 230 3.63 13.09 -19.27
C ASP A 230 3.58 11.76 -18.52
N ILE A 231 3.72 11.80 -17.18
CA ILE A 231 3.59 10.62 -16.32
C ILE A 231 2.14 10.10 -16.35
N PHE A 232 1.15 10.99 -16.29
CA PHE A 232 -0.26 10.64 -16.43
C PHE A 232 -0.55 9.89 -17.74
N GLU A 233 -0.04 10.39 -18.89
CA GLU A 233 -0.25 9.73 -20.18
C GLU A 233 0.34 8.31 -20.22
N VAL A 234 1.54 8.12 -19.63
CA VAL A 234 2.16 6.79 -19.49
C VAL A 234 1.31 5.87 -18.63
N GLY A 235 0.86 6.34 -17.46
CA GLY A 235 0.03 5.56 -16.55
C GLY A 235 -1.33 5.22 -17.12
N ASN A 236 -1.99 6.17 -17.77
CA ASN A 236 -3.29 5.98 -18.42
C ASN A 236 -3.20 4.97 -19.57
N LYS A 237 -2.19 5.07 -20.44
CA LYS A 237 -1.93 4.10 -21.49
C LYS A 237 -1.75 2.69 -20.92
N ARG A 238 -0.92 2.54 -19.88
CA ARG A 238 -0.74 1.25 -19.19
C ARG A 238 -2.06 0.63 -18.74
N LEU A 239 -2.97 1.43 -18.18
CA LEU A 239 -4.28 0.93 -17.73
C LEU A 239 -5.20 0.54 -18.86
N VAL A 240 -5.20 1.29 -19.97
CA VAL A 240 -5.99 0.97 -21.17
C VAL A 240 -5.51 -0.35 -21.75
N ASP A 241 -4.20 -0.51 -21.94
CA ASP A 241 -3.60 -1.73 -22.47
C ASP A 241 -3.90 -2.93 -21.56
N TYR A 242 -3.77 -2.74 -20.24
CA TYR A 242 -4.06 -3.77 -19.24
C TYR A 242 -5.53 -4.23 -19.25
N LYS A 243 -6.48 -3.30 -19.32
CA LYS A 243 -7.92 -3.59 -19.42
C LYS A 243 -8.24 -4.34 -20.71
N GLY A 244 -7.58 -3.97 -21.82
CA GLY A 244 -7.72 -4.67 -23.11
C GLY A 244 -7.28 -6.13 -23.03
N GLU A 245 -6.08 -6.39 -22.49
CA GLU A 245 -5.56 -7.75 -22.33
C GLU A 245 -6.41 -8.62 -21.41
N LYS A 246 -6.93 -8.06 -20.30
CA LYS A 246 -7.79 -8.78 -19.36
C LYS A 246 -9.10 -9.20 -20.04
N ASN A 247 -9.76 -8.29 -20.76
CA ASN A 247 -10.96 -8.57 -21.50
C ASN A 247 -10.75 -9.66 -22.58
N ASP A 248 -9.61 -9.65 -23.27
CA ASP A 248 -9.29 -10.66 -24.27
C ASP A 248 -9.02 -12.04 -23.67
N ARG A 249 -8.40 -12.11 -22.47
CA ARG A 249 -8.23 -13.36 -21.73
C ARG A 249 -9.57 -13.93 -21.27
N GLU A 250 -10.46 -13.12 -20.74
CA GLU A 250 -11.79 -13.54 -20.31
C GLU A 250 -12.64 -14.05 -21.51
N ARG A 251 -12.61 -13.35 -22.65
CA ARG A 251 -13.27 -13.80 -23.89
C ARG A 251 -12.73 -15.11 -24.42
N LYS A 252 -11.41 -15.37 -24.30
CA LYS A 252 -10.81 -16.65 -24.70
C LYS A 252 -11.25 -17.80 -23.80
N ILE A 253 -11.37 -17.57 -22.49
CA ILE A 253 -11.85 -18.58 -21.54
C ILE A 253 -13.30 -18.98 -21.85
N ILE A 254 -14.18 -17.99 -22.10
CA ILE A 254 -15.60 -18.24 -22.45
C ILE A 254 -15.77 -19.02 -23.76
N ARG A 255 -14.80 -18.95 -24.70
CA ARG A 255 -14.85 -19.70 -25.96
C ARG A 255 -14.37 -21.15 -25.87
N ILE A 256 -13.82 -21.55 -24.73
CA ILE A 256 -13.30 -22.91 -24.49
C ILE A 256 -14.33 -23.78 -23.76
N TYR A 257 -15.39 -23.18 -23.24
CA TYR A 257 -16.55 -23.83 -22.62
C TYR A 257 -17.81 -23.60 -23.47
#